data_4ec52ad3a6bbca6a0d6b0fc721e87a4b
#
_entry.id   4ec52ad3a6bbca6a0d6b0fc721e87a4b
#
_cell.length_a   1.000
_cell.length_b   1.000
_cell.length_c   1.000
_cell.angle_alpha   90.00
_cell.angle_beta   90.00
_cell.angle_gamma   90.00
#
_symmetry.space_group_name_H-M   'P 1'
#
loop_
_entity.id
_entity.type
_entity.pdbx_description
1 polymer ?
#
loop_
_entity_poly.entity_id
_entity_poly.type
_entity_poly.pdbx_seq_one_letter_code
_entity_poly.pdbx_strand_id
1 'polypeptide(L)'
;MRVLTFVAGACLLTLPAPVAAQIPTPESVLGYPVGADFELANYEQSLEYFERLAAASDRVELLEIGETSFGRPWYLALISSAENLRNSERYREIAHRLAYPSDDLTASDARALAEEGKAIVHIDGGLHATEVAHAQHTIQLAYDLVTGDADPE
;
A
#
# COMPACT_ATOMS: atom_id res chain seq x y z
N MET A 1 61.96 36.66 7.05
CA MET A 1 61.13 35.46 7.36
C MET A 1 59.68 35.82 7.03
N ARG A 2 59.16 35.27 5.94
CA ARG A 2 57.75 35.44 5.54
C ARG A 2 56.95 34.21 6.01
N VAL A 3 56.01 34.42 6.90
CA VAL A 3 55.09 33.38 7.39
C VAL A 3 53.96 33.23 6.37
N LEU A 4 53.82 32.09 5.71
CA LEU A 4 52.72 31.76 4.84
C LEU A 4 51.59 31.13 5.72
N THR A 5 50.47 31.83 5.84
CA THR A 5 49.29 31.32 6.53
C THR A 5 48.42 30.55 5.50
N PHE A 6 48.33 29.24 5.67
CA PHE A 6 47.42 28.39 4.90
C PHE A 6 46.03 28.49 5.52
N VAL A 7 45.02 29.01 4.82
CA VAL A 7 43.61 28.92 5.16
C VAL A 7 43.05 27.69 4.52
N ALA A 8 42.79 26.64 5.30
CA ALA A 8 42.09 25.46 4.85
C ALA A 8 40.60 25.75 4.80
N GLY A 9 40.04 25.94 3.61
CA GLY A 9 38.60 26.05 3.38
C GLY A 9 37.92 24.69 3.50
N ALA A 10 37.12 24.48 4.56
CA ALA A 10 36.25 23.32 4.69
C ALA A 10 35.05 23.48 3.76
N CYS A 11 35.01 22.70 2.66
CA CYS A 11 33.85 22.60 1.77
C CYS A 11 32.80 21.71 2.43
N LEU A 12 31.76 22.29 3.02
CA LEU A 12 30.60 21.56 3.52
C LEU A 12 29.82 21.03 2.30
N LEU A 13 29.93 19.74 2.03
CA LEU A 13 29.05 19.01 1.11
C LEU A 13 27.69 18.87 1.77
N THR A 14 26.74 19.73 1.43
CA THR A 14 25.34 19.54 1.79
C THR A 14 24.77 18.41 0.94
N LEU A 15 24.54 17.25 1.55
CA LEU A 15 23.78 16.16 0.92
C LEU A 15 22.34 16.64 0.76
N PRO A 16 21.72 16.50 -0.44
CA PRO A 16 20.32 16.82 -0.61
C PRO A 16 19.49 15.93 0.33
N ALA A 17 18.56 16.53 1.09
CA ALA A 17 17.58 15.76 1.86
C ALA A 17 16.76 14.89 0.88
N PRO A 18 16.41 13.65 1.24
CA PRO A 18 15.52 12.85 0.42
C PRO A 18 14.19 13.60 0.23
N VAL A 19 13.86 13.93 -1.00
CA VAL A 19 12.52 14.44 -1.34
C VAL A 19 11.59 13.24 -1.14
N ALA A 20 10.64 13.35 -0.21
CA ALA A 20 9.58 12.35 -0.09
C ALA A 20 8.90 12.21 -1.46
N ALA A 21 8.82 11.00 -1.98
CA ALA A 21 8.14 10.76 -3.25
C ALA A 21 6.69 11.22 -3.12
N GLN A 22 6.24 12.06 -4.03
CA GLN A 22 4.86 12.52 -4.04
C GLN A 22 3.96 11.33 -4.42
N ILE A 23 2.92 11.07 -3.63
CA ILE A 23 1.94 10.02 -3.93
C ILE A 23 1.26 10.36 -5.26
N PRO A 24 1.33 9.47 -6.28
CA PRO A 24 0.72 9.73 -7.58
C PRO A 24 -0.80 9.75 -7.48
N THR A 25 -1.45 10.78 -8.02
CA THR A 25 -2.91 10.79 -8.16
C THR A 25 -3.33 9.79 -9.24
N PRO A 26 -4.53 9.17 -9.15
CA PRO A 26 -5.05 8.31 -10.21
C PRO A 26 -5.00 8.98 -11.59
N GLU A 27 -5.45 10.24 -11.69
CA GLU A 27 -5.42 11.01 -12.93
C GLU A 27 -4.01 11.17 -13.52
N SER A 28 -3.00 11.37 -12.68
CA SER A 28 -1.61 11.55 -13.15
C SER A 28 -1.03 10.29 -13.82
N VAL A 29 -1.59 9.12 -13.52
CA VAL A 29 -1.17 7.83 -14.09
C VAL A 29 -2.07 7.40 -15.25
N LEU A 30 -3.39 7.53 -15.07
CA LEU A 30 -4.36 7.13 -16.08
C LEU A 30 -4.44 8.12 -17.25
N GLY A 31 -4.15 9.41 -17.03
CA GLY A 31 -4.29 10.48 -18.00
C GLY A 31 -5.70 11.09 -18.06
N TYR A 32 -6.62 10.60 -17.21
CA TYR A 32 -8.00 11.08 -17.08
C TYR A 32 -8.51 10.85 -15.65
N PRO A 33 -9.49 11.64 -15.17
CA PRO A 33 -10.09 11.41 -13.86
C PRO A 33 -10.83 10.08 -13.79
N VAL A 34 -10.79 9.41 -12.64
CA VAL A 34 -11.60 8.21 -12.39
C VAL A 34 -13.08 8.53 -12.59
N GLY A 35 -13.76 7.72 -13.40
CA GLY A 35 -15.17 7.92 -13.73
C GLY A 35 -15.44 8.94 -14.83
N ALA A 36 -14.41 9.41 -15.55
CA ALA A 36 -14.62 10.27 -16.75
C ALA A 36 -15.43 9.53 -17.81
N ASP A 37 -16.31 10.27 -18.50
CA ASP A 37 -17.16 9.74 -19.54
C ASP A 37 -16.32 9.13 -20.68
N PHE A 38 -16.68 7.90 -21.09
CA PHE A 38 -16.05 7.12 -22.17
C PHE A 38 -14.61 6.68 -21.90
N GLU A 39 -14.07 6.91 -20.70
CA GLU A 39 -12.75 6.45 -20.29
C GLU A 39 -12.85 5.23 -19.39
N LEU A 40 -12.02 4.23 -19.66
CA LEU A 40 -12.03 2.96 -18.95
C LEU A 40 -10.61 2.46 -18.69
N ALA A 41 -10.23 2.35 -17.44
CA ALA A 41 -8.95 1.75 -17.09
C ALA A 41 -9.00 0.23 -17.36
N ASN A 42 -8.06 -0.27 -18.14
CA ASN A 42 -7.85 -1.71 -18.31
C ASN A 42 -7.02 -2.28 -17.15
N TYR A 43 -6.82 -3.61 -17.16
CA TYR A 43 -6.05 -4.31 -16.13
C TYR A 43 -4.62 -3.79 -16.01
N GLU A 44 -3.95 -3.59 -17.12
CA GLU A 44 -2.56 -3.14 -17.17
C GLU A 44 -2.39 -1.73 -16.61
N GLN A 45 -3.31 -0.81 -16.93
CA GLN A 45 -3.33 0.54 -16.37
C GLN A 45 -3.62 0.53 -14.86
N SER A 46 -4.53 -0.34 -14.42
CA SER A 46 -4.84 -0.50 -13.01
C SER A 46 -3.63 -1.02 -12.25
N LEU A 47 -2.95 -2.05 -12.77
CA LEU A 47 -1.75 -2.61 -12.17
C LEU A 47 -0.62 -1.57 -12.11
N GLU A 48 -0.37 -0.84 -13.19
CA GLU A 48 0.63 0.23 -13.24
C GLU A 48 0.37 1.27 -12.14
N TYR A 49 -0.90 1.62 -11.90
CA TYR A 49 -1.24 2.54 -10.82
C TYR A 49 -0.84 1.98 -9.44
N PHE A 50 -1.23 0.73 -9.15
CA PHE A 50 -0.90 0.11 -7.86
C PHE A 50 0.62 -0.08 -7.66
N GLU A 51 1.36 -0.41 -8.70
CA GLU A 51 2.83 -0.50 -8.66
C GLU A 51 3.46 0.86 -8.33
N ARG A 52 3.00 1.94 -8.98
CA ARG A 52 3.49 3.30 -8.70
C ARG A 52 3.11 3.78 -7.30
N LEU A 53 1.91 3.43 -6.82
CA LEU A 53 1.44 3.75 -5.49
C LEU A 53 2.30 3.06 -4.43
N ALA A 54 2.56 1.76 -4.60
CA ALA A 54 3.42 0.98 -3.69
C ALA A 54 4.88 1.47 -3.70
N ALA A 55 5.40 1.89 -4.86
CA ALA A 55 6.73 2.47 -4.95
C ALA A 55 6.85 3.85 -4.28
N ALA A 56 5.75 4.59 -4.16
CA ALA A 56 5.73 5.94 -3.60
C ALA A 56 5.37 5.99 -2.10
N SER A 57 4.86 4.91 -1.52
CA SER A 57 4.37 4.88 -0.13
C SER A 57 4.71 3.59 0.59
N ASP A 58 5.23 3.70 1.81
CA ASP A 58 5.44 2.59 2.74
C ASP A 58 4.15 2.10 3.43
N ARG A 59 3.00 2.70 3.08
CA ARG A 59 1.66 2.30 3.52
C ARG A 59 0.98 1.30 2.57
N VAL A 60 1.66 0.90 1.50
CA VAL A 60 1.14 -0.06 0.51
C VAL A 60 2.17 -1.13 0.25
N GLU A 61 1.75 -2.38 0.32
CA GLU A 61 2.49 -3.55 -0.12
C GLU A 61 1.68 -4.27 -1.20
N LEU A 62 2.29 -4.50 -2.37
CA LEU A 62 1.66 -5.21 -3.47
C LEU A 62 2.18 -6.64 -3.53
N LEU A 63 1.30 -7.61 -3.30
CA LEU A 63 1.63 -9.03 -3.25
C LEU A 63 1.08 -9.74 -4.48
N GLU A 64 1.94 -10.42 -5.23
CA GLU A 64 1.49 -11.37 -6.24
C GLU A 64 1.03 -12.66 -5.56
N ILE A 65 -0.25 -13.01 -5.71
CA ILE A 65 -0.89 -14.13 -5.04
C ILE A 65 -1.24 -15.30 -5.97
N GLY A 66 -0.91 -15.18 -7.24
CA GLY A 66 -1.15 -16.22 -8.24
C GLY A 66 -1.35 -15.67 -9.64
N GLU A 67 -1.95 -16.48 -10.48
CA GLU A 67 -2.28 -16.14 -11.87
C GLU A 67 -3.76 -16.35 -12.15
N THR A 68 -4.30 -15.52 -13.04
CA THR A 68 -5.64 -15.69 -13.59
C THR A 68 -5.67 -16.86 -14.60
N SER A 69 -6.86 -17.31 -15.02
CA SER A 69 -7.01 -18.33 -16.08
C SER A 69 -6.44 -17.91 -17.44
N PHE A 70 -6.12 -16.63 -17.63
CA PHE A 70 -5.47 -16.10 -18.83
C PHE A 70 -3.95 -15.90 -18.65
N GLY A 71 -3.36 -16.41 -17.55
CA GLY A 71 -1.93 -16.26 -17.26
C GLY A 71 -1.50 -14.83 -16.90
N ARG A 72 -2.45 -13.99 -16.47
CA ARG A 72 -2.12 -12.67 -15.93
C ARG A 72 -1.83 -12.79 -14.44
N PRO A 73 -0.84 -12.08 -13.91
CA PRO A 73 -0.57 -12.09 -12.48
C PRO A 73 -1.79 -11.58 -11.71
N TRP A 74 -1.99 -12.13 -10.52
CA TRP A 74 -3.08 -11.74 -9.62
C TRP A 74 -2.49 -11.10 -8.38
N TYR A 75 -2.84 -9.84 -8.14
CA TYR A 75 -2.28 -9.04 -7.06
C TYR A 75 -3.28 -8.76 -5.94
N LEU A 76 -2.74 -8.67 -4.74
CA LEU A 76 -3.40 -8.15 -3.55
C LEU A 76 -2.63 -6.92 -3.07
N ALA A 77 -3.30 -5.78 -2.90
CA ALA A 77 -2.72 -4.60 -2.26
C ALA A 77 -3.08 -4.61 -0.77
N LEU A 78 -2.08 -4.72 0.11
CA LEU A 78 -2.22 -4.48 1.54
C LEU A 78 -2.02 -2.99 1.80
N ILE A 79 -3.02 -2.33 2.38
CA ILE A 79 -2.99 -0.90 2.70
C ILE A 79 -3.19 -0.75 4.21
N SER A 80 -2.21 -0.14 4.88
CA SER A 80 -2.26 0.11 6.32
C SER A 80 -1.22 1.16 6.72
N SER A 81 -0.99 1.36 8.03
CA SER A 81 0.20 2.09 8.47
C SER A 81 1.46 1.30 8.15
N ALA A 82 2.58 1.99 7.93
CA ALA A 82 3.87 1.35 7.71
C ALA A 82 4.28 0.41 8.85
N GLU A 83 3.87 0.73 10.09
CA GLU A 83 4.10 -0.16 11.25
C GLU A 83 3.30 -1.46 11.13
N ASN A 84 2.02 -1.37 10.77
CA ASN A 84 1.19 -2.56 10.60
C ASN A 84 1.70 -3.46 9.47
N LEU A 85 2.15 -2.88 8.35
CA LEU A 85 2.70 -3.65 7.24
C LEU A 85 3.98 -4.38 7.64
N ARG A 86 4.86 -3.75 8.42
CA ARG A 86 6.04 -4.44 8.98
C ARG A 86 5.71 -5.62 9.90
N ASN A 87 4.52 -5.61 10.49
CA ASN A 87 4.02 -6.67 11.39
C ASN A 87 2.93 -7.55 10.74
N SER A 88 2.73 -7.45 9.43
CA SER A 88 1.64 -8.11 8.70
C SER A 88 1.59 -9.62 8.92
N GLU A 89 2.75 -10.28 8.95
CA GLU A 89 2.83 -11.72 9.21
C GLU A 89 2.30 -12.08 10.61
N ARG A 90 2.64 -11.29 11.62
CA ARG A 90 2.10 -11.48 12.97
C ARG A 90 0.59 -11.36 13.01
N TYR A 91 0.03 -10.37 12.32
CA TYR A 91 -1.43 -10.19 12.25
C TYR A 91 -2.09 -11.29 11.44
N ARG A 92 -1.43 -11.80 10.41
CA ARG A 92 -1.89 -12.98 9.65
C ARG A 92 -1.97 -14.22 10.54
N GLU A 93 -0.94 -14.49 11.35
CA GLU A 93 -0.92 -15.59 12.31
C GLU A 93 -2.04 -15.47 13.35
N ILE A 94 -2.25 -14.27 13.91
CA ILE A 94 -3.34 -14.00 14.86
C ILE A 94 -4.69 -14.28 14.21
N ALA A 95 -4.94 -13.73 13.03
CA ALA A 95 -6.18 -13.92 12.30
C ALA A 95 -6.42 -15.41 12.01
N HIS A 96 -5.39 -16.15 11.60
CA HIS A 96 -5.48 -17.58 11.37
C HIS A 96 -5.81 -18.37 12.63
N ARG A 97 -5.13 -18.08 13.77
CA ARG A 97 -5.40 -18.76 15.04
C ARG A 97 -6.79 -18.50 15.58
N LEU A 98 -7.32 -17.28 15.36
CA LEU A 98 -8.69 -16.95 15.77
C LEU A 98 -9.76 -17.58 14.85
N ALA A 99 -9.46 -17.69 13.55
CA ALA A 99 -10.36 -18.30 12.57
C ALA A 99 -10.40 -19.84 12.66
N TYR A 100 -9.27 -20.45 13.03
CA TYR A 100 -9.09 -21.90 13.13
C TYR A 100 -8.54 -22.27 14.51
N PRO A 101 -9.34 -22.10 15.58
CA PRO A 101 -8.87 -22.35 16.92
C PRO A 101 -8.55 -23.84 17.13
N SER A 102 -7.39 -24.11 17.73
CA SER A 102 -7.03 -25.42 18.22
C SER A 102 -7.63 -25.67 19.62
N ASP A 103 -7.71 -26.93 20.05
CA ASP A 103 -8.33 -27.33 21.34
C ASP A 103 -7.62 -26.73 22.57
N ASP A 104 -6.36 -26.32 22.43
CA ASP A 104 -5.56 -25.67 23.47
C ASP A 104 -5.76 -24.14 23.56
N LEU A 105 -6.48 -23.52 22.62
CA LEU A 105 -6.72 -22.08 22.65
C LEU A 105 -7.79 -21.75 23.68
N THR A 106 -7.36 -21.18 24.82
CA THR A 106 -8.29 -20.76 25.87
C THR A 106 -9.05 -19.49 25.49
N ALA A 107 -10.21 -19.25 26.12
CA ALA A 107 -10.96 -18.00 25.91
C ALA A 107 -10.18 -16.75 26.34
N SER A 108 -9.26 -16.87 27.31
CA SER A 108 -8.37 -15.79 27.72
C SER A 108 -7.35 -15.47 26.63
N ASP A 109 -6.73 -16.50 26.06
CA ASP A 109 -5.72 -16.33 25.00
C ASP A 109 -6.36 -15.77 23.71
N ALA A 110 -7.57 -16.23 23.38
CA ALA A 110 -8.33 -15.69 22.24
C ALA A 110 -8.63 -14.19 22.40
N ARG A 111 -8.98 -13.73 23.61
CA ARG A 111 -9.18 -12.30 23.86
C ARG A 111 -7.87 -11.51 23.72
N ALA A 112 -6.77 -12.01 24.29
CA ALA A 112 -5.46 -11.37 24.17
C ALA A 112 -5.02 -11.25 22.71
N LEU A 113 -5.22 -12.30 21.89
CA LEU A 113 -4.96 -12.26 20.46
C LEU A 113 -5.85 -11.26 19.72
N ALA A 114 -7.14 -11.16 20.10
CA ALA A 114 -8.06 -10.20 19.49
C ALA A 114 -7.70 -8.74 19.83
N GLU A 115 -7.19 -8.49 21.03
CA GLU A 115 -6.70 -7.17 21.45
C GLU A 115 -5.39 -6.78 20.73
N GLU A 116 -4.49 -7.73 20.49
CA GLU A 116 -3.26 -7.52 19.75
C GLU A 116 -3.50 -7.39 18.24
N GLY A 117 -4.42 -8.19 17.71
CA GLY A 117 -4.71 -8.30 16.29
C GLY A 117 -5.28 -7.02 15.66
N LYS A 118 -5.46 -7.07 14.34
CA LYS A 118 -6.07 -6.00 13.58
C LYS A 118 -7.29 -6.51 12.81
N ALA A 119 -8.29 -5.65 12.64
CA ALA A 119 -9.38 -5.92 11.72
C ALA A 119 -8.83 -5.89 10.29
N ILE A 120 -9.09 -6.97 9.54
CA ILE A 120 -8.69 -7.10 8.14
C ILE A 120 -9.96 -6.96 7.30
N VAL A 121 -10.02 -5.93 6.47
CA VAL A 121 -11.14 -5.66 5.56
C VAL A 121 -10.71 -6.03 4.16
N HIS A 122 -11.41 -6.99 3.54
CA HIS A 122 -11.22 -7.34 2.14
C HIS A 122 -12.18 -6.52 1.27
N ILE A 123 -11.65 -5.86 0.26
CA ILE A 123 -12.41 -5.06 -0.70
C ILE A 123 -11.96 -5.50 -2.09
N ASP A 124 -12.88 -5.99 -2.90
CA ASP A 124 -12.67 -6.22 -4.31
C ASP A 124 -13.66 -5.38 -5.13
N GLY A 125 -13.26 -5.04 -6.35
CA GLY A 125 -14.12 -4.29 -7.28
C GLY A 125 -14.07 -4.91 -8.66
N GLY A 126 -15.23 -4.96 -9.35
CA GLY A 126 -15.32 -5.52 -10.69
C GLY A 126 -15.42 -7.05 -10.70
N LEU A 127 -16.13 -7.63 -9.74
CA LEU A 127 -16.38 -9.07 -9.66
C LEU A 127 -16.97 -9.65 -10.96
N HIS A 128 -17.89 -8.92 -11.61
CA HIS A 128 -18.43 -9.28 -12.90
C HIS A 128 -17.81 -8.41 -14.01
N ALA A 129 -17.55 -9.00 -15.17
CA ALA A 129 -16.84 -8.37 -16.27
C ALA A 129 -17.51 -7.07 -16.83
N THR A 130 -18.80 -6.88 -16.56
CA THR A 130 -19.57 -5.68 -17.01
C THR A 130 -19.62 -4.57 -15.95
N GLU A 131 -19.06 -4.77 -14.77
CA GLU A 131 -19.09 -3.80 -13.66
C GLU A 131 -17.87 -2.87 -13.70
N VAL A 132 -17.72 -2.15 -14.79
CA VAL A 132 -16.53 -1.36 -15.11
C VAL A 132 -16.21 -0.25 -14.10
N ALA A 133 -17.23 0.36 -13.47
CA ALA A 133 -17.04 1.41 -12.48
C ALA A 133 -16.33 0.91 -11.21
N HIS A 134 -16.57 -0.32 -10.82
CA HIS A 134 -15.98 -0.91 -9.63
C HIS A 134 -14.46 -1.06 -9.75
N ALA A 135 -13.96 -1.48 -10.92
CA ALA A 135 -12.52 -1.61 -11.15
C ALA A 135 -11.80 -0.26 -11.02
N GLN A 136 -12.36 0.82 -11.57
CA GLN A 136 -11.80 2.16 -11.43
C GLN A 136 -11.94 2.72 -10.02
N HIS A 137 -13.04 2.39 -9.32
CA HIS A 137 -13.26 2.82 -7.94
C HIS A 137 -12.16 2.32 -7.01
N THR A 138 -11.65 1.09 -7.18
CA THR A 138 -10.58 0.56 -6.32
C THR A 138 -9.29 1.36 -6.42
N ILE A 139 -8.99 1.94 -7.59
CA ILE A 139 -7.85 2.83 -7.81
C ILE A 139 -8.00 4.11 -6.97
N GLN A 140 -9.18 4.76 -7.04
CA GLN A 140 -9.46 5.96 -6.26
C GLN A 140 -9.46 5.66 -4.76
N LEU A 141 -10.10 4.57 -4.34
CA LEU A 141 -10.15 4.15 -2.95
C LEU A 141 -8.73 3.92 -2.37
N ALA A 142 -7.85 3.27 -3.12
CA ALA A 142 -6.48 3.04 -2.69
C ALA A 142 -5.73 4.37 -2.48
N TYR A 143 -5.91 5.34 -3.39
CA TYR A 143 -5.35 6.68 -3.24
C TYR A 143 -5.87 7.38 -1.98
N ASP A 144 -7.18 7.37 -1.77
CA ASP A 144 -7.83 8.03 -0.64
C ASP A 144 -7.37 7.42 0.71
N LEU A 145 -7.24 6.08 0.78
CA LEU A 145 -6.74 5.38 1.97
C LEU A 145 -5.28 5.68 2.27
N VAL A 146 -4.45 5.89 1.24
CA VAL A 146 -3.02 6.15 1.41
C VAL A 146 -2.76 7.61 1.78
N THR A 147 -3.53 8.54 1.20
CA THR A 147 -3.34 10.00 1.37
C THR A 147 -4.23 10.59 2.46
N GLY A 148 -5.32 9.95 2.80
CA GLY A 148 -6.19 10.40 3.87
C GLY A 148 -5.50 10.36 5.23
N ASP A 149 -5.79 11.32 6.09
CA ASP A 149 -5.42 11.32 7.51
C ASP A 149 -6.27 10.29 8.29
N ALA A 150 -6.51 9.15 7.69
CA ALA A 150 -7.18 8.04 8.34
C ALA A 150 -6.20 7.40 9.32
N ASP A 151 -5.96 8.08 10.42
CA ASP A 151 -5.71 7.44 11.69
C ASP A 151 -7.10 7.17 12.28
N PRO A 152 -7.64 5.97 12.13
CA PRO A 152 -8.86 5.64 12.83
C PRO A 152 -8.50 5.52 14.31
N GLU A 153 -8.81 6.55 15.07
CA GLU A 153 -8.92 6.40 16.52
C GLU A 153 -9.90 5.27 16.88
#